data_79fc7db40616fd7e94b4b07cdd559ea6
#
_entry.id   79fc7db40616fd7e94b4b07cdd559ea6
#
_cell.length_a   1.000
_cell.length_b   1.000
_cell.length_c   1.000
_cell.angle_alpha   90.00
_cell.angle_beta   90.00
_cell.angle_gamma   90.00
#
_symmetry.space_group_name_H-M   'P 1'
#
loop_
_entity.id
_entity.type
_entity.pdbx_description
1 polymer ?
#
loop_
_entity_poly.entity_id
_entity_poly.type
_entity_poly.pdbx_seq_one_letter_code
_entity_poly.pdbx_strand_id
1 'polypeptide(L)' 'MPWNSAYYPVSMKNLPPAVREKAIAIANALLESGHPEGQAIRIAIAQAKQWALRHEAAEMRR' A
#
# COMPACT_ATOMS: atom_id res chain seq x y z
N MET A 1 9.29 11.72 -3.34
CA MET A 1 8.19 10.75 -3.22
C MET A 1 6.88 11.39 -3.63
N PRO A 2 6.18 10.88 -4.65
CA PRO A 2 4.97 11.54 -5.14
C PRO A 2 3.80 11.45 -4.17
N TRP A 3 3.73 10.42 -3.32
CA TRP A 3 2.60 10.26 -2.40
C TRP A 3 3.03 10.23 -0.95
N ASN A 4 2.12 10.68 -0.09
CA ASN A 4 2.32 10.65 1.36
C ASN A 4 0.95 10.53 2.04
N SER A 5 0.91 10.58 3.38
CA SER A 5 -0.35 10.40 4.10
C SER A 5 -1.36 11.52 3.88
N ALA A 6 -0.92 12.69 3.39
CA ALA A 6 -1.81 13.79 3.08
C ALA A 6 -2.23 13.82 1.62
N TYR A 7 -1.51 13.14 0.74
CA TYR A 7 -1.80 13.15 -0.69
C TYR A 7 -1.48 11.78 -1.27
N TYR A 8 -2.50 11.03 -1.65
CA TYR A 8 -2.35 9.67 -2.15
C TYR A 8 -3.44 9.37 -3.19
N PRO A 9 -3.29 8.27 -3.97
CA PRO A 9 -4.30 7.93 -4.97
C PRO A 9 -5.67 7.67 -4.37
N VAL A 10 -6.71 8.09 -5.08
CA VAL A 10 -8.10 7.91 -4.64
C VAL A 10 -8.41 6.45 -4.33
N SER A 11 -7.82 5.51 -5.08
CA SER A 11 -8.08 4.10 -4.87
C SER A 11 -7.63 3.59 -3.50
N MET A 12 -6.81 4.36 -2.79
CA MET A 12 -6.37 4.00 -1.44
C MET A 12 -7.22 4.64 -0.35
N LYS A 13 -8.22 5.41 -0.73
CA LYS A 13 -9.01 6.21 0.20
C LYS A 13 -9.70 5.36 1.27
N ASN A 14 -10.19 4.19 0.87
CA ASN A 14 -10.98 3.35 1.77
C ASN A 14 -10.16 2.30 2.51
N LEU A 15 -8.85 2.31 2.35
CA LEU A 15 -8.00 1.39 3.09
C LEU A 15 -7.85 1.85 4.54
N PRO A 16 -7.80 0.90 5.49
CA PRO A 16 -7.45 1.29 6.88
C PRO A 16 -6.14 2.05 6.90
N PRO A 17 -5.95 2.97 7.86
CA PRO A 17 -4.77 3.83 7.87
C PRO A 17 -3.44 3.08 7.79
N ALA A 18 -3.27 2.00 8.54
CA ALA A 18 -2.00 1.25 8.51
C ALA A 18 -1.78 0.62 7.14
N VAL A 19 -2.84 0.08 6.54
CA VAL A 19 -2.76 -0.54 5.22
C VAL A 19 -2.47 0.52 4.16
N ARG A 20 -3.12 1.68 4.29
CA ARG A 20 -2.91 2.78 3.36
C ARG A 20 -1.46 3.28 3.39
N GLU A 21 -0.90 3.44 4.59
CA GLU A 21 0.50 3.85 4.71
C GLU A 21 1.44 2.85 4.06
N LYS A 22 1.17 1.56 4.27
CA LYS A 22 1.97 0.51 3.64
C LYS A 22 1.85 0.57 2.12
N ALA A 23 0.64 0.76 1.61
CA ALA A 23 0.41 0.84 0.17
C ALA A 23 1.14 2.04 -0.44
N ILE A 24 1.12 3.19 0.25
CA ILE A 24 1.82 4.38 -0.22
C ILE A 24 3.31 4.11 -0.33
N ALA A 25 3.91 3.49 0.68
CA ALA A 25 5.33 3.19 0.67
C ALA A 25 5.70 2.26 -0.48
N ILE A 26 4.89 1.21 -0.70
CA ILE A 26 5.15 0.26 -1.78
C ILE A 26 4.99 0.95 -3.14
N ALA A 27 3.95 1.75 -3.31
CA ALA A 27 3.70 2.42 -4.57
C ALA A 27 4.83 3.38 -4.92
N ASN A 28 5.32 4.14 -3.95
CA ASN A 28 6.45 5.04 -4.19
C ASN A 28 7.70 4.26 -4.61
N ALA A 29 7.97 3.13 -3.97
CA ALA A 29 9.13 2.32 -4.31
C ALA A 29 9.01 1.75 -5.73
N LEU A 30 7.81 1.32 -6.12
CA LEU A 30 7.59 0.78 -7.46
C LEU A 30 7.75 1.86 -8.53
N LEU A 31 7.29 3.07 -8.25
CA LEU A 31 7.50 4.18 -9.17
C LEU A 31 8.97 4.48 -9.37
N GLU A 32 9.74 4.48 -8.28
CA GLU A 32 11.18 4.70 -8.37
C GLU A 32 11.87 3.62 -9.18
N SER A 33 11.32 2.40 -9.15
CA SER A 33 11.88 1.28 -9.92
C SER A 33 11.48 1.32 -11.39
N GLY A 34 10.65 2.29 -11.80
CA GLY A 34 10.28 2.46 -13.20
C GLY A 34 8.94 1.88 -13.60
N HIS A 35 8.14 1.42 -12.65
CA HIS A 35 6.80 0.92 -12.98
C HIS A 35 5.87 2.06 -13.38
N PRO A 36 4.97 1.83 -14.34
CA PRO A 36 3.93 2.83 -14.66
C PRO A 36 3.06 3.11 -13.43
N GLU A 37 2.58 4.33 -13.33
CA GLU A 37 1.84 4.79 -12.15
C GLU A 37 0.65 3.89 -11.82
N GLY A 38 -0.20 3.61 -12.81
CA GLY A 38 -1.39 2.78 -12.57
C GLY A 38 -1.04 1.39 -12.09
N GLN A 39 0.00 0.80 -12.66
CA GLN A 39 0.45 -0.53 -12.25
C GLN A 39 1.03 -0.51 -10.84
N ALA A 40 1.83 0.51 -10.53
CA ALA A 40 2.43 0.65 -9.21
C ALA A 40 1.35 0.73 -8.13
N ILE A 41 0.30 1.48 -8.39
CA ILE A 41 -0.80 1.64 -7.44
C ILE A 41 -1.53 0.31 -7.22
N ARG A 42 -1.86 -0.41 -8.28
CA ARG A 42 -2.57 -1.67 -8.16
C ARG A 42 -1.77 -2.73 -7.41
N ILE A 43 -0.48 -2.85 -7.76
CA ILE A 43 0.39 -3.81 -7.10
C ILE A 43 0.54 -3.45 -5.62
N ALA A 44 0.72 -2.17 -5.34
CA ALA A 44 0.91 -1.71 -3.96
C ALA A 44 -0.30 -2.04 -3.08
N ILE A 45 -1.51 -1.80 -3.60
CA ILE A 45 -2.72 -2.09 -2.83
C ILE A 45 -2.84 -3.59 -2.56
N ALA A 46 -2.60 -4.42 -3.56
CA ALA A 46 -2.67 -5.86 -3.40
C ALA A 46 -1.66 -6.36 -2.36
N GLN A 47 -0.42 -5.88 -2.45
CA GLN A 47 0.62 -6.29 -1.51
C GLN A 47 0.35 -5.79 -0.10
N ALA A 48 -0.16 -4.57 0.02
CA ALA A 48 -0.49 -4.01 1.33
C ALA A 48 -1.60 -4.81 2.01
N LYS A 49 -2.60 -5.24 1.25
CA LYS A 49 -3.67 -6.06 1.80
C LYS A 49 -3.16 -7.41 2.27
N GLN A 50 -2.26 -8.03 1.51
CA GLN A 50 -1.67 -9.30 1.94
C GLN A 50 -0.82 -9.13 3.18
N TRP A 51 -0.07 -8.05 3.25
CA TRP A 51 0.72 -7.73 4.44
C TRP A 51 -0.19 -7.62 5.67
N ALA A 52 -1.33 -6.94 5.52
CA ALA A 52 -2.28 -6.78 6.62
C ALA A 52 -2.86 -8.11 7.08
N LEU A 53 -3.20 -8.99 6.13
CA LEU A 53 -3.73 -10.31 6.47
C LEU A 53 -2.73 -11.15 7.23
N ARG A 54 -1.46 -11.09 6.84
CA ARG A 54 -0.41 -11.83 7.54
C ARG A 54 -0.22 -11.31 8.96
N HIS A 55 -0.29 -10.00 9.13
CA HIS A 55 -0.17 -9.40 10.46
C HIS A 55 -1.32 -9.80 11.37
N GLU A 56 -2.54 -9.78 10.83
CA GLU A 56 -3.69 -10.21 11.60
C GLU A 56 -3.59 -11.66 12.00
N ALA A 57 -3.18 -12.52 11.05
CA ALA A 57 -3.04 -13.95 11.34
C ALA A 57 -1.99 -14.20 12.41
N ALA A 58 -0.87 -13.46 12.36
CA ALA A 58 0.19 -13.60 13.36
C ALA A 58 -0.30 -13.19 14.74
N GLU A 59 -1.09 -12.10 14.81
CA GLU A 59 -1.63 -11.64 16.07
C GLU A 59 -2.64 -12.62 16.66
N MET A 60 -3.44 -13.22 15.80
CA MET A 60 -4.47 -14.16 16.26
C MET A 60 -3.90 -15.47 16.78
N ARG A 61 -2.66 -15.77 16.44
CA ARG A 61 -2.01 -17.00 16.88
C ARG A 61 -1.40 -16.93 18.26
N ARG A 62 -1.36 -15.77 18.85
CA ARG A 62 -0.76 -15.59 20.18
C ARG A 62 -1.63 -16.07 21.31
#